data_38edaa7347adc6c5e0756d45cce6731e
#
_entry.id   38edaa7347adc6c5e0756d45cce6731e
#
_cell.length_a   1.000
_cell.length_b   1.000
_cell.length_c   1.000
_cell.angle_alpha   90.00
_cell.angle_beta   90.00
_cell.angle_gamma   90.00
#
_symmetry.space_group_name_H-M   'P 1'
#
loop_
_entity.id
_entity.type
_entity.pdbx_description
1 polymer ?
#
loop_
_entity_poly.entity_id
_entity_poly.type
_entity_poly.pdbx_seq_one_letter_code
_entity_poly.pdbx_strand_id
1 'polypeptide(L)'
;MHARDRRRSATTATAVAILTTLALGACSPEPIGGAAAPGTSDAPLSLVGFAVPKAAHDEAQKAFATTAPGNGTTWTTSYGASGDQSRAVASGLDADVVHLSLEGDVTRLVDAGLVAETWDEAPHAGILSTSVVVLVVREGNPKNIRGWDDLVRDDVSVVTPN
;
A
#
# COMPACT_ATOMS: atom_id res chain seq x y z
N MET A 1 79.46 19.09 -39.31
CA MET A 1 80.15 20.40 -39.23
C MET A 1 79.25 21.31 -38.38
N HIS A 2 79.79 21.84 -37.26
CA HIS A 2 79.26 22.85 -36.35
C HIS A 2 78.01 22.48 -35.53
N ALA A 3 78.10 22.24 -34.26
CA ALA A 3 78.69 22.82 -33.05
C ALA A 3 77.78 23.88 -32.40
N ARG A 4 77.41 23.59 -31.12
CA ARG A 4 77.20 24.53 -29.99
C ARG A 4 75.85 25.31 -30.03
N ASP A 5 75.12 25.45 -28.96
CA ASP A 5 75.56 25.91 -27.65
C ASP A 5 74.55 25.64 -26.56
N ARG A 6 75.07 25.50 -25.36
CA ARG A 6 74.35 25.36 -24.08
C ARG A 6 73.73 26.69 -23.67
N ARG A 7 72.52 26.63 -23.12
CA ARG A 7 72.28 27.49 -21.96
C ARG A 7 71.33 26.79 -20.97
N ARG A 8 71.85 26.65 -19.79
CA ARG A 8 71.10 26.27 -18.55
C ARG A 8 70.27 27.46 -18.10
N SER A 9 69.07 27.24 -17.69
CA SER A 9 68.39 28.12 -16.72
C SER A 9 67.52 27.25 -15.83
N ALA A 10 67.91 27.23 -14.59
CA ALA A 10 67.17 26.71 -13.46
C ALA A 10 66.13 27.74 -13.08
N THR A 11 64.90 27.28 -12.83
CA THR A 11 63.95 28.00 -11.96
C THR A 11 62.95 27.09 -11.39
N THR A 12 63.01 26.92 -10.09
CA THR A 12 62.04 26.84 -9.04
C THR A 12 60.85 25.83 -9.21
N ALA A 13 60.98 24.75 -8.46
CA ALA A 13 59.95 23.89 -8.05
C ALA A 13 58.95 24.61 -7.12
N THR A 14 57.69 24.71 -7.50
CA THR A 14 56.64 25.09 -6.61
C THR A 14 55.81 23.80 -6.34
N ALA A 15 56.04 23.20 -5.19
CA ALA A 15 55.25 22.07 -4.69
C ALA A 15 53.90 22.59 -4.24
N VAL A 16 52.85 22.27 -4.98
CA VAL A 16 51.45 22.40 -4.53
C VAL A 16 51.06 21.10 -3.83
N ALA A 17 51.05 21.14 -2.52
CA ALA A 17 50.49 20.05 -1.70
C ALA A 17 48.97 20.08 -1.78
N ILE A 18 48.41 19.13 -2.55
CA ILE A 18 46.96 18.88 -2.53
C ILE A 18 46.67 17.97 -1.33
N LEU A 19 46.12 18.54 -0.24
CA LEU A 19 45.55 17.80 0.86
C LEU A 19 44.23 17.19 0.38
N THR A 20 44.24 15.92 0.00
CA THR A 20 43.02 15.13 -0.17
C THR A 20 42.56 14.69 1.22
N THR A 21 41.57 15.38 1.79
CA THR A 21 40.83 14.92 2.94
C THR A 21 39.89 13.79 2.49
N LEU A 22 40.26 12.55 2.78
CA LEU A 22 39.35 11.42 2.73
C LEU A 22 38.33 11.61 3.88
N ALA A 23 37.13 12.05 3.56
CA ALA A 23 36.00 11.94 4.45
C ALA A 23 35.57 10.46 4.45
N LEU A 24 35.97 9.71 5.47
CA LEU A 24 35.34 8.42 5.78
C LEU A 24 33.89 8.72 6.24
N GLY A 25 32.96 8.58 5.33
CA GLY A 25 31.54 8.54 5.68
C GLY A 25 31.29 7.31 6.55
N ALA A 26 31.15 7.54 7.84
CA ALA A 26 30.63 6.53 8.76
C ALA A 26 29.17 6.23 8.34
N CYS A 27 28.93 5.08 7.71
CA CYS A 27 27.60 4.49 7.64
C CYS A 27 27.20 4.08 9.05
N SER A 28 26.53 4.95 9.78
CA SER A 28 25.77 4.55 10.95
C SER A 28 24.53 3.76 10.45
N PRO A 29 24.27 2.55 10.93
CA PRO A 29 22.99 1.92 10.70
C PRO A 29 21.94 2.75 11.45
N GLU A 30 21.03 3.38 10.71
CA GLU A 30 19.86 4.01 11.30
C GLU A 30 19.02 2.94 11.99
N PRO A 31 18.54 3.17 13.23
CA PRO A 31 17.63 2.23 13.87
C PRO A 31 16.32 2.22 13.08
N ILE A 32 15.97 1.06 12.52
CA ILE A 32 14.66 0.78 11.96
C ILE A 32 13.68 0.80 13.15
N GLY A 33 12.99 1.92 13.35
CA GLY A 33 12.08 2.08 14.48
C GLY A 33 11.81 3.51 14.91
N GLY A 34 12.06 4.49 14.04
CA GLY A 34 11.58 5.85 14.26
C GLY A 34 10.15 5.97 13.73
N ALA A 35 9.18 6.19 14.63
CA ALA A 35 7.90 6.73 14.22
C ALA A 35 8.19 7.99 13.39
N ALA A 36 7.86 7.95 12.10
CA ALA A 36 7.95 9.11 11.24
C ALA A 36 7.14 10.23 11.92
N ALA A 37 7.78 11.37 12.16
CA ALA A 37 7.05 12.58 12.52
C ALA A 37 5.95 12.79 11.47
N PRO A 38 4.76 13.29 11.82
CA PRO A 38 3.71 13.56 10.86
C PRO A 38 4.22 14.61 9.87
N GLY A 39 4.83 14.13 8.80
CA GLY A 39 5.14 14.91 7.63
C GLY A 39 3.84 15.07 6.89
N THR A 40 3.39 16.30 6.67
CA THR A 40 2.36 16.61 5.70
C THR A 40 2.92 16.23 4.32
N SER A 41 2.68 14.98 3.88
CA SER A 41 2.91 14.65 2.49
C SER A 41 1.74 15.27 1.72
N ASP A 42 2.02 16.14 0.76
CA ASP A 42 1.02 16.68 -0.17
C ASP A 42 0.49 15.58 -1.12
N ALA A 43 0.99 14.36 -1.03
CA ALA A 43 0.54 13.23 -1.83
C ALA A 43 -0.76 12.64 -1.28
N PRO A 44 -1.74 12.32 -2.15
CA PRO A 44 -2.95 11.63 -1.74
C PRO A 44 -2.62 10.24 -1.19
N LEU A 45 -3.37 9.80 -0.19
CA LEU A 45 -3.36 8.40 0.22
C LEU A 45 -4.22 7.57 -0.73
N SER A 46 -3.74 6.37 -1.07
CA SER A 46 -4.43 5.44 -1.95
C SER A 46 -5.14 4.36 -1.15
N LEU A 47 -6.48 4.30 -1.24
CA LEU A 47 -7.28 3.23 -0.63
C LEU A 47 -7.83 2.31 -1.72
N VAL A 48 -7.49 1.03 -1.61
CA VAL A 48 -7.99 -0.02 -2.49
C VAL A 48 -8.89 -0.96 -1.68
N GLY A 49 -10.15 -1.12 -2.09
CA GLY A 49 -11.11 -1.85 -1.29
C GLY A 49 -12.16 -2.63 -2.09
N PHE A 50 -12.81 -3.59 -1.42
CA PHE A 50 -14.01 -4.17 -1.99
C PHE A 50 -15.19 -3.19 -1.93
N ALA A 51 -16.18 -3.35 -2.83
CA ALA A 51 -17.16 -2.30 -3.10
C ALA A 51 -18.16 -2.05 -1.98
N VAL A 52 -18.46 -3.05 -1.15
CA VAL A 52 -19.55 -2.99 -0.16
C VAL A 52 -19.36 -1.86 0.87
N PRO A 53 -18.20 -1.68 1.52
CA PRO A 53 -18.03 -0.64 2.54
C PRO A 53 -17.73 0.76 1.96
N LYS A 54 -17.80 0.96 0.65
CA LYS A 54 -17.43 2.25 0.03
C LYS A 54 -18.04 3.46 0.74
N ALA A 55 -19.35 3.43 1.01
CA ALA A 55 -20.02 4.55 1.66
C ALA A 55 -19.49 4.82 3.09
N ALA A 56 -19.14 3.77 3.82
CA ALA A 56 -18.53 3.89 5.14
C ALA A 56 -17.09 4.46 5.05
N HIS A 57 -16.33 4.06 4.03
CA HIS A 57 -15.01 4.64 3.77
C HIS A 57 -15.09 6.13 3.44
N ASP A 58 -16.05 6.53 2.60
CA ASP A 58 -16.24 7.95 2.24
C ASP A 58 -16.49 8.81 3.49
N GLU A 59 -17.28 8.31 4.45
CA GLU A 59 -17.53 9.01 5.71
C GLU A 59 -16.31 8.96 6.66
N ALA A 60 -15.61 7.83 6.74
CA ALA A 60 -14.39 7.70 7.53
C ALA A 60 -13.28 8.65 7.05
N GLN A 61 -13.10 8.78 5.73
CA GLN A 61 -12.13 9.70 5.13
C GLN A 61 -12.46 11.15 5.47
N LYS A 62 -13.75 11.56 5.40
CA LYS A 62 -14.19 12.89 5.81
C LYS A 62 -13.90 13.13 7.31
N ALA A 63 -14.23 12.16 8.16
CA ALA A 63 -13.97 12.27 9.58
C ALA A 63 -12.45 12.35 9.87
N PHE A 64 -11.63 11.53 9.19
CA PHE A 64 -10.18 11.56 9.33
C PHE A 64 -9.59 12.92 8.98
N ALA A 65 -10.04 13.54 7.90
CA ALA A 65 -9.58 14.87 7.47
C ALA A 65 -9.82 15.99 8.51
N THR A 66 -10.71 15.77 9.49
CA THR A 66 -10.94 16.73 10.60
C THR A 66 -10.00 16.52 11.79
N THR A 67 -9.23 15.43 11.80
CA THR A 67 -8.27 15.12 12.87
C THR A 67 -6.94 15.83 12.62
N ALA A 68 -6.14 16.00 13.68
CA ALA A 68 -4.80 16.59 13.53
C ALA A 68 -3.89 15.81 12.57
N PRO A 69 -3.80 14.45 12.63
CA PRO A 69 -2.99 13.70 11.67
C PRO A 69 -3.58 13.64 10.27
N GLY A 70 -4.90 13.81 10.13
CA GLY A 70 -5.59 13.73 8.84
C GLY A 70 -5.82 15.06 8.15
N ASN A 71 -5.45 16.16 8.78
CA ASN A 71 -5.69 17.49 8.23
C ASN A 71 -4.93 17.70 6.91
N GLY A 72 -5.67 18.07 5.87
CA GLY A 72 -5.11 18.24 4.53
C GLY A 72 -4.95 16.95 3.72
N THR A 73 -5.23 15.77 4.29
CA THR A 73 -5.17 14.49 3.56
C THR A 73 -6.22 14.44 2.46
N THR A 74 -5.78 14.07 1.26
CA THR A 74 -6.65 13.73 0.13
C THR A 74 -6.57 12.24 -0.17
N TRP A 75 -7.56 11.69 -0.86
CA TRP A 75 -7.65 10.26 -1.13
C TRP A 75 -7.82 9.96 -2.60
N THR A 76 -7.08 8.95 -3.07
CA THR A 76 -7.37 8.24 -4.31
C THR A 76 -7.99 6.90 -3.93
N THR A 77 -9.08 6.49 -4.59
CA THR A 77 -9.78 5.26 -4.22
C THR A 77 -10.04 4.36 -5.41
N SER A 78 -9.90 3.05 -5.21
CA SER A 78 -10.28 2.01 -6.16
C SER A 78 -11.18 0.99 -5.47
N TYR A 79 -12.34 0.69 -6.07
CA TYR A 79 -13.30 -0.25 -5.53
C TYR A 79 -13.77 -1.26 -6.56
N GLY A 80 -13.94 -2.51 -6.14
CA GLY A 80 -14.39 -3.60 -7.01
C GLY A 80 -14.64 -4.90 -6.27
N ALA A 81 -14.61 -6.02 -6.97
CA ALA A 81 -14.59 -7.32 -6.34
C ALA A 81 -13.27 -7.52 -5.58
N SER A 82 -13.33 -8.06 -4.36
CA SER A 82 -12.20 -8.17 -3.45
C SER A 82 -10.98 -8.85 -4.09
N GLY A 83 -11.19 -10.00 -4.73
CA GLY A 83 -10.11 -10.73 -5.39
C GLY A 83 -9.50 -9.97 -6.57
N ASP A 84 -10.28 -9.16 -7.30
CA ASP A 84 -9.76 -8.33 -8.40
C ASP A 84 -8.89 -7.20 -7.84
N GLN A 85 -9.34 -6.54 -6.78
CA GLN A 85 -8.57 -5.49 -6.11
C GLN A 85 -7.26 -6.05 -5.55
N SER A 86 -7.29 -7.19 -4.88
CA SER A 86 -6.09 -7.87 -4.38
C SER A 86 -5.10 -8.20 -5.52
N ARG A 87 -5.59 -8.74 -6.64
CA ARG A 87 -4.74 -9.02 -7.82
C ARG A 87 -4.16 -7.75 -8.42
N ALA A 88 -4.94 -6.68 -8.49
CA ALA A 88 -4.47 -5.40 -9.02
C ALA A 88 -3.32 -4.83 -8.16
N VAL A 89 -3.45 -4.86 -6.82
CA VAL A 89 -2.38 -4.43 -5.91
C VAL A 89 -1.15 -5.33 -6.05
N ALA A 90 -1.33 -6.65 -6.08
CA ALA A 90 -0.22 -7.59 -6.31
C ALA A 90 0.48 -7.36 -7.65
N SER A 91 -0.22 -6.77 -8.64
CA SER A 91 0.32 -6.43 -9.96
C SER A 91 0.85 -5.00 -10.07
N GLY A 92 0.89 -4.24 -8.97
CA GLY A 92 1.49 -2.91 -8.91
C GLY A 92 0.50 -1.74 -8.86
N LEU A 93 -0.80 -1.98 -8.61
CA LEU A 93 -1.71 -0.89 -8.25
C LEU A 93 -1.28 -0.32 -6.90
N ASP A 94 -1.03 0.98 -6.87
CA ASP A 94 -0.57 1.69 -5.68
C ASP A 94 -1.64 1.69 -4.59
N ALA A 95 -1.26 1.32 -3.36
CA ALA A 95 -2.17 1.25 -2.22
C ALA A 95 -1.43 1.49 -0.90
N ASP A 96 -1.82 2.53 -0.18
CA ASP A 96 -1.40 2.77 1.20
C ASP A 96 -2.29 2.01 2.18
N VAL A 97 -3.55 1.82 1.81
CA VAL A 97 -4.55 1.10 2.62
C VAL A 97 -5.29 0.10 1.74
N VAL A 98 -5.39 -1.13 2.19
CA VAL A 98 -6.26 -2.15 1.55
C VAL A 98 -7.36 -2.59 2.52
N HIS A 99 -8.60 -2.73 2.01
CA HIS A 99 -9.70 -3.34 2.76
C HIS A 99 -10.39 -4.38 1.88
N LEU A 100 -10.10 -5.63 2.15
CA LEU A 100 -10.52 -6.78 1.36
C LEU A 100 -11.57 -7.58 2.14
N SER A 101 -12.40 -8.36 1.45
CA SER A 101 -13.51 -9.09 2.08
C SER A 101 -13.14 -10.50 2.55
N LEU A 102 -12.01 -11.01 2.12
CA LEU A 102 -11.57 -12.38 2.40
C LEU A 102 -10.12 -12.39 2.85
N GLU A 103 -9.81 -13.22 3.85
CA GLU A 103 -8.45 -13.45 4.33
C GLU A 103 -7.50 -13.88 3.19
N GLY A 104 -7.92 -14.80 2.31
CA GLY A 104 -7.11 -15.26 1.19
C GLY A 104 -6.70 -14.14 0.20
N ASP A 105 -7.45 -13.05 0.14
CA ASP A 105 -7.09 -11.89 -0.67
C ASP A 105 -5.99 -11.05 0.01
N VAL A 106 -5.95 -11.02 1.36
CA VAL A 106 -4.86 -10.40 2.12
C VAL A 106 -3.62 -11.29 2.06
N THR A 107 -3.77 -12.62 2.25
CA THR A 107 -2.67 -13.59 2.15
C THR A 107 -1.92 -13.48 0.82
N ARG A 108 -2.62 -13.26 -0.29
CA ARG A 108 -1.97 -12.99 -1.59
C ARG A 108 -1.01 -11.80 -1.54
N LEU A 109 -1.35 -10.75 -0.80
CA LEU A 109 -0.50 -9.56 -0.66
C LEU A 109 0.67 -9.84 0.30
N VAL A 110 0.48 -10.69 1.30
CA VAL A 110 1.56 -11.20 2.17
C VAL A 110 2.54 -12.00 1.32
N ASP A 111 2.07 -12.94 0.50
CA ASP A 111 2.90 -13.75 -0.39
C ASP A 111 3.68 -12.90 -1.41
N ALA A 112 3.12 -11.76 -1.79
CA ALA A 112 3.77 -10.78 -2.66
C ALA A 112 4.74 -9.84 -1.91
N GLY A 113 4.88 -9.97 -0.58
CA GLY A 113 5.73 -9.10 0.24
C GLY A 113 5.23 -7.66 0.41
N LEU A 114 3.95 -7.41 0.14
CA LEU A 114 3.33 -6.08 0.21
C LEU A 114 2.63 -5.82 1.55
N VAL A 115 2.28 -6.87 2.27
CA VAL A 115 1.67 -6.82 3.61
C VAL A 115 2.52 -7.68 4.54
N ALA A 116 2.71 -7.24 5.77
CA ALA A 116 3.47 -7.99 6.76
C ALA A 116 2.77 -9.30 7.13
N GLU A 117 3.54 -10.36 7.43
CA GLU A 117 3.00 -11.65 7.91
C GLU A 117 2.21 -11.50 9.23
N THR A 118 2.52 -10.46 10.01
CA THR A 118 1.91 -10.16 11.31
C THR A 118 0.64 -9.29 11.20
N TRP A 119 0.06 -9.15 10.02
CA TRP A 119 -1.09 -8.28 9.77
C TRP A 119 -2.32 -8.58 10.65
N ASP A 120 -2.47 -9.82 11.08
CA ASP A 120 -3.56 -10.33 11.92
C ASP A 120 -3.25 -10.36 13.42
N GLU A 121 -2.03 -9.99 13.84
CA GLU A 121 -1.64 -9.93 15.25
C GLU A 121 -2.18 -8.68 15.97
N ALA A 122 -2.69 -7.70 15.22
CA ALA A 122 -3.30 -6.49 15.77
C ALA A 122 -4.63 -6.80 16.50
N PRO A 123 -5.12 -5.90 17.37
CA PRO A 123 -6.46 -6.03 17.92
C PRO A 123 -7.50 -6.29 16.83
N HIS A 124 -8.40 -7.24 17.08
CA HIS A 124 -9.42 -7.71 16.13
C HIS A 124 -8.86 -8.50 14.93
N ALA A 125 -7.63 -9.02 15.00
CA ALA A 125 -7.02 -9.85 13.95
C ALA A 125 -7.15 -9.24 12.54
N GLY A 126 -6.90 -7.95 12.42
CA GLY A 126 -7.01 -7.23 11.15
C GLY A 126 -8.45 -7.03 10.63
N ILE A 127 -9.48 -7.47 11.37
CA ILE A 127 -10.88 -7.35 10.96
C ILE A 127 -11.40 -5.95 11.30
N LEU A 128 -11.73 -5.19 10.26
CA LEU A 128 -12.31 -3.84 10.39
C LEU A 128 -13.84 -3.88 10.49
N SER A 129 -14.49 -4.78 9.74
CA SER A 129 -15.94 -4.91 9.68
C SER A 129 -16.36 -6.35 9.44
N THR A 130 -17.58 -6.67 9.83
CA THR A 130 -18.23 -7.95 9.54
C THR A 130 -19.54 -7.72 8.80
N SER A 131 -19.92 -8.65 7.94
CA SER A 131 -21.18 -8.63 7.24
C SER A 131 -21.86 -9.99 7.31
N VAL A 132 -23.16 -10.01 7.03
CA VAL A 132 -23.95 -11.24 6.93
C VAL A 132 -24.34 -11.49 5.49
N VAL A 133 -24.38 -12.76 5.10
CA VAL A 133 -24.94 -13.16 3.80
C VAL A 133 -26.44 -13.34 3.97
N VAL A 134 -27.20 -12.77 3.05
CA VAL A 134 -28.66 -12.87 3.04
C VAL A 134 -29.16 -13.46 1.73
N LEU A 135 -30.31 -14.15 1.78
CA LEU A 135 -30.97 -14.64 0.61
C LEU A 135 -31.96 -13.57 0.11
N VAL A 136 -31.71 -13.05 -1.08
CA VAL A 136 -32.67 -12.16 -1.76
C VAL A 136 -33.57 -12.99 -2.63
N VAL A 137 -34.88 -12.88 -2.41
CA VAL A 137 -35.89 -13.63 -3.15
C VAL A 137 -36.83 -12.67 -3.90
N ARG A 138 -37.52 -13.16 -4.90
CA ARG A 138 -38.55 -12.38 -5.59
C ARG A 138 -39.65 -11.92 -4.62
N GLU A 139 -40.26 -10.81 -4.92
CA GLU A 139 -41.37 -10.25 -4.15
C GLU A 139 -42.44 -11.33 -3.87
N GLY A 140 -42.89 -11.40 -2.62
CA GLY A 140 -43.84 -12.40 -2.15
C GLY A 140 -43.27 -13.81 -1.98
N ASN A 141 -41.99 -14.02 -2.24
CA ASN A 141 -41.30 -15.30 -2.10
C ASN A 141 -42.10 -16.49 -2.71
N PRO A 142 -42.39 -16.47 -4.02
CA PRO A 142 -43.31 -17.42 -4.65
C PRO A 142 -42.85 -18.88 -4.58
N LYS A 143 -41.54 -19.11 -4.33
CA LYS A 143 -40.96 -20.45 -4.17
C LYS A 143 -40.75 -20.86 -2.72
N ASN A 144 -41.20 -20.01 -1.78
CA ASN A 144 -41.10 -20.25 -0.35
C ASN A 144 -39.70 -20.62 0.11
N ILE A 145 -38.68 -19.88 -0.35
CA ILE A 145 -37.28 -20.02 0.05
C ILE A 145 -37.14 -19.51 1.48
N ARG A 146 -36.70 -20.35 2.42
CA ARG A 146 -36.56 -20.03 3.85
C ARG A 146 -35.13 -20.22 4.39
N GLY A 147 -34.32 -20.96 3.68
CA GLY A 147 -32.96 -21.29 4.14
C GLY A 147 -32.09 -21.81 3.01
N TRP A 148 -30.86 -22.15 3.37
CA TRP A 148 -29.84 -22.60 2.44
C TRP A 148 -30.21 -23.91 1.76
N ASP A 149 -30.93 -24.80 2.46
CA ASP A 149 -31.37 -26.10 1.94
C ASP A 149 -32.36 -25.98 0.78
N ASP A 150 -33.09 -24.85 0.68
CA ASP A 150 -33.98 -24.58 -0.44
C ASP A 150 -33.25 -24.25 -1.74
N LEU A 151 -31.97 -23.87 -1.66
CA LEU A 151 -31.20 -23.46 -2.84
C LEU A 151 -30.80 -24.63 -3.75
N VAL A 152 -30.81 -25.87 -3.24
CA VAL A 152 -30.46 -27.07 -4.01
C VAL A 152 -31.66 -27.72 -4.70
N ARG A 153 -32.85 -27.13 -4.60
CA ARG A 153 -34.08 -27.63 -5.26
C ARG A 153 -33.99 -27.41 -6.76
N ASP A 154 -34.46 -28.38 -7.54
CA ASP A 154 -34.41 -28.36 -9.02
C ASP A 154 -35.18 -27.18 -9.64
N ASP A 155 -36.18 -26.64 -8.92
CA ASP A 155 -36.98 -25.51 -9.38
C ASP A 155 -36.38 -24.14 -9.01
N VAL A 156 -35.23 -24.11 -8.34
CA VAL A 156 -34.56 -22.87 -7.87
C VAL A 156 -33.34 -22.58 -8.73
N SER A 157 -33.23 -21.34 -9.20
CA SER A 157 -32.00 -20.81 -9.83
C SER A 157 -31.34 -19.81 -8.88
N VAL A 158 -30.07 -20.00 -8.64
CA VAL A 158 -29.27 -19.15 -7.76
C VAL A 158 -28.34 -18.27 -8.58
N VAL A 159 -28.25 -16.99 -8.24
CA VAL A 159 -27.27 -16.04 -8.77
C VAL A 159 -26.42 -15.55 -7.61
N THR A 160 -25.12 -15.62 -7.76
CA THR A 160 -24.16 -15.11 -6.77
C THR A 160 -23.37 -13.96 -7.37
N PRO A 161 -22.93 -12.98 -6.57
CA PRO A 161 -21.93 -12.01 -7.01
C PRO A 161 -20.61 -12.73 -7.28
N ASN A 162 -19.81 -12.14 -8.17
CA ASN A 162 -18.43 -12.60 -8.43
C ASN A 162 -17.52 -12.21 -7.29
#